data_35891d9e8e2715b2ff76f259be2f5359
#
_entry.id   35891d9e8e2715b2ff76f259be2f5359
#
_cell.length_a   1.000
_cell.length_b   1.000
_cell.length_c   1.000
_cell.angle_alpha   90.00
_cell.angle_beta   90.00
_cell.angle_gamma   90.00
#
_symmetry.space_group_name_H-M   'P 1'
#
loop_
_entity.id
_entity.type
_entity.pdbx_description
1 polymer ?
#
loop_
_entity_poly.entity_id
_entity_poly.type
_entity_poly.pdbx_seq_one_letter_code
_entity_poly.pdbx_strand_id
1 'polypeptide(L)'
;MRSNRMRDMVRAWISDGLPVIAKAYEVGGEDNLLLEVAFYGKAQHHASVKKADNSKYQLTPSLACLCEKRFIAFDLETTGFDAEKDRIIEISAVKFVDCKPMDSFSTLINCGMPIPKEASEVNHITDSDVSDAPDEPVAIKQFADFIGEDALKGKDVLVAHNAAFDSAFLKAALRRCEMTLRMKFVDTLTFSQRRLPTLENHKLQTVASALDIQQQQAHRAEDDAHVCGEVLAKLLTDWLATERAKFEALLPEEQAMCLWVYRTLKRQRCNVDHLSFSPSSYLSVNYWHRAIRIKVRAQKPYILVDEAVTLPDGIDTAPATQTDGSGFIRVFFSAPEELEWLQPWIAATYKRVAEETATAWKEAKMRKNIQATEDAQVRLFL
;
A
#
# COMPACT_ATOMS: atom_id res chain seq x y z
N MET A 1 -5.91 -29.99 -3.70
CA MET A 1 -6.15 -30.27 -2.25
C MET A 1 -5.52 -29.26 -1.29
N ARG A 2 -4.33 -28.71 -1.53
CA ARG A 2 -3.67 -27.72 -0.62
C ARG A 2 -4.37 -26.34 -0.58
N SER A 3 -4.92 -25.85 -1.69
CA SER A 3 -5.62 -24.56 -1.77
C SER A 3 -6.88 -24.48 -0.90
N ASN A 4 -7.65 -25.56 -0.76
CA ASN A 4 -8.84 -25.59 0.08
C ASN A 4 -8.49 -25.57 1.57
N ARG A 5 -7.41 -26.27 1.95
CA ARG A 5 -6.94 -26.32 3.36
C ARG A 5 -6.49 -24.96 3.86
N MET A 6 -5.89 -24.14 3.01
CA MET A 6 -5.46 -22.78 3.35
C MET A 6 -6.64 -21.80 3.46
N ARG A 7 -7.66 -21.95 2.59
CA ARG A 7 -8.92 -21.20 2.70
C ARG A 7 -9.67 -21.53 3.98
N ASP A 8 -9.69 -22.79 4.36
CA ASP A 8 -10.35 -23.25 5.59
C ASP A 8 -9.60 -22.75 6.83
N MET A 9 -8.28 -22.71 6.80
CA MET A 9 -7.45 -22.09 7.84
C MET A 9 -7.72 -20.59 7.97
N VAL A 10 -7.75 -19.84 6.86
CA VAL A 10 -8.02 -18.39 6.89
C VAL A 10 -9.45 -18.12 7.36
N ARG A 11 -10.44 -18.94 6.98
CA ARG A 11 -11.80 -18.86 7.49
C ARG A 11 -11.89 -19.18 8.98
N ALA A 12 -11.15 -20.21 9.44
CA ALA A 12 -11.05 -20.54 10.86
C ALA A 12 -10.44 -19.36 11.65
N TRP A 13 -9.36 -18.78 11.18
CA TRP A 13 -8.73 -17.63 11.85
C TRP A 13 -9.63 -16.39 11.91
N ILE A 14 -10.43 -16.16 10.85
CA ILE A 14 -11.44 -15.09 10.85
C ILE A 14 -12.59 -15.41 11.84
N SER A 15 -13.03 -16.67 11.89
CA SER A 15 -14.10 -17.10 12.82
C SER A 15 -13.64 -17.10 14.28
N ASP A 16 -12.35 -17.33 14.52
CA ASP A 16 -11.73 -17.30 15.85
C ASP A 16 -11.35 -15.89 16.32
N GLY A 17 -11.77 -14.85 15.56
CA GLY A 17 -11.53 -13.45 15.90
C GLY A 17 -10.07 -13.00 15.81
N LEU A 18 -9.20 -13.80 15.16
CA LEU A 18 -7.81 -13.40 14.92
C LEU A 18 -7.76 -12.30 13.86
N PRO A 19 -7.03 -11.20 14.11
CA PRO A 19 -6.89 -10.13 13.15
C PRO A 19 -5.98 -10.57 11.99
N VAL A 20 -6.59 -11.12 10.96
CA VAL A 20 -5.90 -11.56 9.75
C VAL A 20 -6.17 -10.57 8.64
N ILE A 21 -5.16 -9.83 8.21
CA ILE A 21 -5.17 -9.17 6.91
C ILE A 21 -4.51 -10.16 5.95
N ALA A 22 -5.32 -10.92 5.22
CA ALA A 22 -4.81 -11.84 4.20
C ALA A 22 -4.73 -11.12 2.87
N LYS A 23 -3.53 -10.96 2.34
CA LYS A 23 -3.27 -10.53 0.96
C LYS A 23 -2.80 -11.74 0.17
N ALA A 24 -3.60 -12.17 -0.80
CA ALA A 24 -3.20 -13.22 -1.70
C ALA A 24 -2.53 -12.60 -2.93
N TYR A 25 -1.25 -12.86 -3.12
CA TYR A 25 -0.55 -12.66 -4.38
C TYR A 25 -0.28 -14.04 -4.96
N GLU A 26 -0.86 -14.36 -6.10
CA GLU A 26 -0.47 -15.56 -6.83
C GLU A 26 0.79 -15.25 -7.64
N VAL A 27 1.83 -15.98 -7.35
CA VAL A 27 3.13 -15.91 -8.04
C VAL A 27 3.30 -17.21 -8.80
N GLY A 28 3.14 -17.13 -10.11
CA GLY A 28 3.50 -18.12 -11.12
C GLY A 28 3.49 -19.60 -10.73
N GLY A 29 2.46 -20.37 -11.19
CA GLY A 29 2.35 -21.81 -11.03
C GLY A 29 1.31 -22.24 -10.00
N GLU A 30 0.69 -23.40 -10.24
CA GLU A 30 -0.48 -23.92 -9.49
C GLU A 30 -0.30 -24.05 -7.96
N ASP A 31 0.90 -23.86 -7.43
CA ASP A 31 1.27 -24.09 -6.02
C ASP A 31 1.83 -22.88 -5.28
N ASN A 32 2.00 -21.72 -5.92
CA ASN A 32 2.63 -20.56 -5.30
C ASN A 32 1.65 -19.43 -5.05
N LEU A 33 0.77 -19.63 -4.06
CA LEU A 33 0.00 -18.57 -3.43
C LEU A 33 0.90 -17.89 -2.39
N LEU A 34 1.40 -16.71 -2.66
CA LEU A 34 1.97 -15.87 -1.61
C LEU A 34 0.81 -15.30 -0.80
N LEU A 35 0.46 -15.97 0.29
CA LEU A 35 -0.50 -15.47 1.25
C LEU A 35 0.26 -14.57 2.22
N GLU A 36 0.15 -13.26 2.06
CA GLU A 36 0.63 -12.34 3.07
C GLU A 36 -0.39 -12.29 4.21
N VAL A 37 -0.14 -13.10 5.23
CA VAL A 37 -0.94 -13.10 6.46
C VAL A 37 -0.18 -12.27 7.49
N ALA A 38 -0.63 -11.05 7.75
CA ALA A 38 -0.11 -10.26 8.85
C ALA A 38 -0.78 -10.70 10.15
N PHE A 39 -0.06 -11.47 10.96
CA PHE A 39 -0.45 -11.76 12.33
C PHE A 39 -0.05 -10.59 13.23
N TYR A 40 -1.02 -9.92 13.82
CA TYR A 40 -0.74 -9.02 14.94
C TYR A 40 -0.61 -9.86 16.21
N GLY A 41 0.61 -10.33 16.49
CA GLY A 41 0.91 -11.00 17.74
C GLY A 41 0.56 -10.12 18.94
N LYS A 42 0.10 -10.74 20.05
CA LYS A 42 -0.16 -10.03 21.30
C LYS A 42 1.12 -9.29 21.72
N ALA A 43 1.10 -7.97 21.60
CA ALA A 43 2.16 -7.13 22.14
C ALA A 43 2.13 -7.21 23.66
N GLN A 44 3.25 -7.56 24.28
CA GLN A 44 3.46 -7.37 25.70
C GLN A 44 3.32 -5.88 26.04
N HIS A 45 2.53 -5.58 27.07
CA HIS A 45 2.23 -4.24 27.50
C HIS A 45 3.49 -3.54 28.05
N HIS A 46 4.03 -2.60 27.28
CA HIS A 46 4.66 -1.41 27.81
C HIS A 46 3.75 -0.22 27.47
N ALA A 47 3.66 0.79 28.35
CA ALA A 47 2.74 1.91 28.29
C ALA A 47 2.45 2.39 26.88
N SER A 48 1.21 2.37 26.45
CA SER A 48 0.80 2.48 25.08
C SER A 48 0.98 3.88 24.53
N VAL A 49 2.12 4.15 23.94
CA VAL A 49 2.16 5.07 22.80
C VAL A 49 1.22 4.43 21.76
N LYS A 50 0.15 5.11 21.38
CA LYS A 50 -0.77 4.63 20.31
C LYS A 50 0.09 4.35 19.08
N LYS A 51 0.27 3.07 18.73
CA LYS A 51 1.08 2.68 17.59
C LYS A 51 0.47 3.35 16.36
N ALA A 52 1.26 4.12 15.65
CA ALA A 52 0.83 4.85 14.47
C ALA A 52 0.22 3.87 13.43
N ASP A 53 -0.94 4.20 12.88
CA ASP A 53 -1.63 3.35 11.90
C ASP A 53 -1.11 3.66 10.48
N ASN A 54 -0.11 2.90 10.06
CA ASN A 54 0.48 2.98 8.72
C ASN A 54 -0.35 2.28 7.64
N SER A 55 -1.44 1.59 7.99
CA SER A 55 -2.22 0.79 7.03
C SER A 55 -2.74 1.61 5.85
N LYS A 56 -3.00 2.90 6.04
CA LYS A 56 -3.48 3.84 5.01
C LYS A 56 -2.38 4.36 4.06
N TYR A 57 -1.11 4.12 4.38
CA TYR A 57 0.05 4.60 3.63
C TYR A 57 0.77 3.49 2.86
N GLN A 58 0.08 2.38 2.63
CA GLN A 58 0.65 1.25 1.90
C GLN A 58 0.94 1.61 0.44
N LEU A 59 2.07 1.12 -0.07
CA LEU A 59 2.38 1.23 -1.48
C LEU A 59 1.41 0.37 -2.30
N THR A 60 0.58 1.03 -3.11
CA THR A 60 -0.32 0.37 -4.06
C THR A 60 0.34 0.32 -5.45
N PRO A 61 -0.12 -0.56 -6.38
CA PRO A 61 0.39 -0.58 -7.75
C PRO A 61 0.35 0.78 -8.46
N SER A 62 -0.71 1.56 -8.26
CA SER A 62 -0.82 2.91 -8.83
C SER A 62 0.22 3.87 -8.26
N LEU A 63 0.47 3.80 -6.94
CA LEU A 63 1.52 4.62 -6.30
C LEU A 63 2.91 4.14 -6.70
N ALA A 64 3.11 2.83 -6.87
CA ALA A 64 4.37 2.27 -7.37
C ALA A 64 4.75 2.82 -8.75
N CYS A 65 3.78 2.88 -9.68
CA CYS A 65 3.99 3.47 -11.00
C CYS A 65 4.32 4.98 -10.96
N LEU A 66 3.83 5.71 -9.95
CA LEU A 66 4.21 7.10 -9.74
C LEU A 66 5.62 7.19 -9.14
N CYS A 67 5.89 6.40 -8.10
CA CYS A 67 7.18 6.37 -7.40
C CYS A 67 8.33 5.89 -8.32
N GLU A 68 8.07 5.00 -9.28
CA GLU A 68 9.07 4.59 -10.27
C GLU A 68 9.61 5.79 -11.05
N LYS A 69 8.75 6.76 -11.37
CA LYS A 69 9.13 7.97 -12.10
C LYS A 69 9.69 9.05 -11.19
N ARG A 70 8.96 9.37 -10.13
CA ARG A 70 9.39 10.39 -9.16
C ARG A 70 8.65 10.26 -7.83
N PHE A 71 9.35 10.57 -6.76
CA PHE A 71 8.81 10.69 -5.41
C PHE A 71 9.71 11.61 -4.58
N ILE A 72 9.25 11.97 -3.39
CA ILE A 72 10.01 12.81 -2.46
C ILE A 72 10.07 12.07 -1.14
N ALA A 73 11.26 11.62 -0.75
CA ALA A 73 11.49 11.09 0.58
C ALA A 73 11.67 12.24 1.56
N PHE A 74 11.14 12.13 2.77
CA PHE A 74 11.28 13.14 3.80
C PHE A 74 11.33 12.50 5.18
N ASP A 75 11.93 13.22 6.10
CA ASP A 75 12.06 12.84 7.50
C ASP A 75 12.00 14.06 8.39
N LEU A 76 11.62 13.87 9.66
CA LEU A 76 11.41 14.92 10.65
C LEU A 76 12.07 14.57 11.97
N GLU A 77 12.80 15.54 12.55
CA GLU A 77 13.13 15.49 13.96
C GLU A 77 12.15 16.37 14.76
N THR A 78 11.77 15.91 15.94
CA THR A 78 10.69 16.53 16.72
C THR A 78 11.05 16.66 18.20
N THR A 79 10.34 17.54 18.91
CA THR A 79 10.48 17.70 20.36
C THR A 79 9.84 16.56 21.16
N GLY A 80 9.08 15.67 20.52
CA GLY A 80 8.37 14.55 21.16
C GLY A 80 7.49 13.77 20.21
N PHE A 81 6.48 13.08 20.72
CA PHE A 81 5.68 12.11 19.94
C PHE A 81 4.22 12.53 19.67
N ASP A 82 3.77 13.66 20.21
CA ASP A 82 2.39 14.15 20.07
C ASP A 82 2.35 15.34 19.10
N ALA A 83 1.93 15.10 17.85
CA ALA A 83 1.92 16.12 16.79
C ALA A 83 1.07 17.37 17.09
N GLU A 84 0.16 17.34 18.07
CA GLU A 84 -0.62 18.52 18.48
C GLU A 84 0.13 19.36 19.51
N LYS A 85 0.94 18.74 20.37
CA LYS A 85 1.68 19.41 21.47
C LYS A 85 3.13 19.68 21.09
N ASP A 86 3.76 18.73 20.45
CA ASP A 86 5.17 18.79 20.07
C ASP A 86 5.36 19.51 18.72
N ARG A 87 6.61 19.82 18.41
CA ARG A 87 6.99 20.61 17.24
C ARG A 87 8.08 19.92 16.44
N ILE A 88 8.11 20.23 15.15
CA ILE A 88 9.22 19.89 14.27
C ILE A 88 10.39 20.80 14.59
N ILE A 89 11.59 20.24 14.72
CA ILE A 89 12.85 20.97 14.94
C ILE A 89 13.87 20.79 13.83
N GLU A 90 13.71 19.77 12.99
CA GLU A 90 14.40 19.61 11.71
C GLU A 90 13.44 19.01 10.69
N ILE A 91 13.50 19.48 9.46
CA ILE A 91 12.75 18.92 8.33
C ILE A 91 13.65 18.77 7.13
N SER A 92 13.70 17.59 6.57
CA SER A 92 14.52 17.29 5.39
C SER A 92 13.72 16.55 4.34
N ALA A 93 14.09 16.76 3.07
CA ALA A 93 13.50 16.06 1.95
C ALA A 93 14.52 15.83 0.83
N VAL A 94 14.37 14.71 0.13
CA VAL A 94 15.17 14.36 -1.04
C VAL A 94 14.25 14.00 -2.19
N LYS A 95 14.40 14.67 -3.33
CA LYS A 95 13.70 14.36 -4.57
C LYS A 95 14.35 13.19 -5.27
N PHE A 96 13.56 12.22 -5.67
CA PHE A 96 13.97 11.08 -6.47
C PHE A 96 13.30 11.12 -7.84
N VAL A 97 14.09 10.89 -8.89
CA VAL A 97 13.62 10.74 -10.27
C VAL A 97 14.22 9.45 -10.83
N ASP A 98 13.38 8.60 -11.42
CA ASP A 98 13.78 7.28 -11.91
C ASP A 98 14.56 6.48 -10.84
N CYS A 99 14.04 6.53 -9.60
CA CYS A 99 14.64 5.89 -8.43
C CYS A 99 16.07 6.36 -8.07
N LYS A 100 16.46 7.57 -8.49
CA LYS A 100 17.77 8.16 -8.15
C LYS A 100 17.59 9.49 -7.42
N PRO A 101 18.39 9.77 -6.38
CA PRO A 101 18.36 11.06 -5.70
C PRO A 101 18.85 12.16 -6.66
N MET A 102 18.17 13.32 -6.68
CA MET A 102 18.44 14.42 -7.58
C MET A 102 18.71 15.74 -6.87
N ASP A 103 17.96 16.02 -5.81
CA ASP A 103 17.99 17.32 -5.11
C ASP A 103 17.59 17.11 -3.66
N SER A 104 18.16 17.86 -2.74
CA SER A 104 17.87 17.77 -1.31
C SER A 104 17.56 19.11 -0.70
N PHE A 105 16.78 19.10 0.35
CA PHE A 105 16.46 20.22 1.20
C PHE A 105 16.57 19.80 2.65
N SER A 106 17.18 20.62 3.48
CA SER A 106 17.21 20.43 4.93
C SER A 106 17.20 21.78 5.63
N THR A 107 16.47 21.88 6.73
CA THR A 107 16.51 23.06 7.61
C THR A 107 16.17 22.68 9.04
N LEU A 108 16.90 23.26 9.98
CA LEU A 108 16.49 23.34 11.36
C LEU A 108 15.32 24.31 11.50
N ILE A 109 14.54 24.18 12.57
CA ILE A 109 13.37 25.01 12.84
C ILE A 109 13.43 25.52 14.29
N ASN A 110 13.37 26.84 14.46
CA ASN A 110 13.11 27.41 15.76
C ASN A 110 11.63 27.20 16.10
N CYS A 111 11.36 26.21 16.90
CA CYS A 111 10.00 25.80 17.26
C CYS A 111 9.31 26.68 18.29
N GLY A 112 10.03 27.67 18.86
CA GLY A 112 9.50 28.61 19.83
C GLY A 112 9.21 28.03 21.24
N MET A 113 9.73 26.81 21.51
CA MET A 113 9.60 26.14 22.80
C MET A 113 10.90 25.39 23.13
N PRO A 114 11.22 25.16 24.41
CA PRO A 114 12.39 24.40 24.79
C PRO A 114 12.36 22.98 24.25
N ILE A 115 13.51 22.50 23.77
CA ILE A 115 13.66 21.11 23.30
C ILE A 115 13.89 20.22 24.54
N PRO A 116 13.02 19.19 24.76
CA PRO A 116 13.22 18.27 25.86
C PRO A 116 14.54 17.52 25.76
N LYS A 117 15.18 17.29 26.92
CA LYS A 117 16.47 16.59 26.96
C LYS A 117 16.42 15.23 26.31
N GLU A 118 15.32 14.51 26.49
CA GLU A 118 15.07 13.18 25.92
C GLU A 118 15.05 13.21 24.38
N ALA A 119 14.55 14.30 23.77
CA ALA A 119 14.60 14.50 22.33
C ALA A 119 16.02 14.78 21.86
N SER A 120 16.73 15.72 22.55
CA SER A 120 18.13 16.05 22.24
C SER A 120 19.09 14.86 22.39
N GLU A 121 18.81 13.93 23.30
CA GLU A 121 19.62 12.70 23.47
C GLU A 121 19.48 11.75 22.26
N VAL A 122 18.39 11.85 21.50
CA VAL A 122 18.12 11.00 20.31
C VAL A 122 18.61 11.67 19.04
N ASN A 123 18.19 12.92 18.78
CA ASN A 123 18.45 13.61 17.52
C ASN A 123 19.67 14.56 17.57
N HIS A 124 20.25 14.75 18.75
CA HIS A 124 21.42 15.61 19.00
C HIS A 124 21.21 17.09 18.63
N ILE A 125 19.95 17.55 18.61
CA ILE A 125 19.60 18.95 18.37
C ILE A 125 19.26 19.61 19.71
N THR A 126 19.82 20.76 19.94
CA THR A 126 19.66 21.55 21.18
C THR A 126 19.01 22.90 20.89
N ASP A 127 18.53 23.59 21.95
CA ASP A 127 18.00 24.96 21.82
C ASP A 127 18.99 25.92 21.17
N SER A 128 20.30 25.71 21.40
CA SER A 128 21.37 26.51 20.79
C SER A 128 21.44 26.31 19.27
N ASP A 129 21.20 25.09 18.78
CA ASP A 129 21.31 24.78 17.36
C ASP A 129 20.17 25.41 16.56
N VAL A 130 19.00 25.57 17.18
CA VAL A 130 17.79 26.12 16.52
C VAL A 130 17.59 27.60 16.77
N SER A 131 18.44 28.27 17.61
CA SER A 131 18.24 29.65 18.01
C SER A 131 18.17 30.63 16.85
N ASP A 132 19.01 30.45 15.83
CA ASP A 132 19.10 31.29 14.65
C ASP A 132 18.36 30.65 13.42
N ALA A 133 17.70 29.50 13.59
CA ALA A 133 16.95 28.85 12.57
C ALA A 133 15.63 29.61 12.24
N PRO A 134 15.08 29.44 11.04
CA PRO A 134 13.79 30.02 10.69
C PRO A 134 12.68 29.50 11.60
N ASP A 135 11.67 30.31 11.84
CA ASP A 135 10.46 29.88 12.55
C ASP A 135 9.65 28.87 11.73
N GLU A 136 8.69 28.19 12.39
CA GLU A 136 7.89 27.14 11.76
C GLU A 136 7.20 27.61 10.47
N PRO A 137 6.52 28.78 10.39
CA PRO A 137 5.89 29.23 9.15
C PRO A 137 6.86 29.44 7.99
N VAL A 138 8.05 29.99 8.25
CA VAL A 138 9.08 30.20 7.23
C VAL A 138 9.66 28.86 6.75
N ALA A 139 10.03 27.97 7.66
CA ALA A 139 10.58 26.66 7.34
C ALA A 139 9.58 25.78 6.56
N ILE A 140 8.32 25.74 7.00
CA ILE A 140 7.27 24.97 6.33
C ILE A 140 6.98 25.53 4.92
N LYS A 141 7.04 26.86 4.74
CA LYS A 141 6.92 27.45 3.42
C LYS A 141 8.10 27.06 2.53
N GLN A 142 9.32 27.12 3.00
CA GLN A 142 10.51 26.70 2.26
C GLN A 142 10.42 25.23 1.84
N PHE A 143 10.00 24.36 2.76
CA PHE A 143 9.73 22.96 2.47
C PHE A 143 8.66 22.79 1.39
N ALA A 144 7.53 23.52 1.49
CA ALA A 144 6.45 23.47 0.52
C ALA A 144 6.92 23.96 -0.87
N ASP A 145 7.72 25.01 -0.93
CA ASP A 145 8.32 25.53 -2.17
C ASP A 145 9.28 24.48 -2.77
N PHE A 146 10.09 23.80 -1.93
CA PHE A 146 10.98 22.75 -2.38
C PHE A 146 10.20 21.55 -2.95
N ILE A 147 9.23 20.96 -2.23
CA ILE A 147 8.49 19.79 -2.73
C ILE A 147 7.66 20.12 -3.99
N GLY A 148 7.23 21.37 -4.13
CA GLY A 148 6.57 21.90 -5.31
C GLY A 148 5.08 21.59 -5.42
N GLU A 149 4.42 22.25 -6.37
CA GLU A 149 2.97 22.18 -6.55
C GLU A 149 2.41 20.78 -6.83
N ASP A 150 3.16 19.93 -7.54
CA ASP A 150 2.68 18.59 -7.89
C ASP A 150 2.54 17.71 -6.66
N ALA A 151 3.47 17.80 -5.69
CA ALA A 151 3.37 17.12 -4.41
C ALA A 151 2.21 17.70 -3.55
N LEU A 152 2.10 19.02 -3.52
CA LEU A 152 1.05 19.73 -2.80
C LEU A 152 -0.36 19.42 -3.33
N LYS A 153 -0.49 19.13 -4.62
CA LYS A 153 -1.75 18.74 -5.29
C LYS A 153 -1.98 17.21 -5.31
N GLY A 154 -1.10 16.43 -4.70
CA GLY A 154 -1.18 14.97 -4.63
C GLY A 154 -0.92 14.28 -5.97
N LYS A 155 -0.16 14.90 -6.87
CA LYS A 155 0.33 14.25 -8.09
C LYS A 155 1.63 13.49 -7.84
N ASP A 156 2.51 14.02 -7.00
CA ASP A 156 3.69 13.33 -6.50
C ASP A 156 3.41 12.68 -5.14
N VAL A 157 4.30 11.79 -4.73
CA VAL A 157 4.17 10.99 -3.53
C VAL A 157 5.26 11.39 -2.54
N LEU A 158 4.86 11.67 -1.30
CA LEU A 158 5.75 11.83 -0.17
C LEU A 158 6.01 10.47 0.49
N VAL A 159 7.24 10.19 0.82
CA VAL A 159 7.69 8.89 1.31
C VAL A 159 8.43 9.08 2.64
N ALA A 160 8.06 8.33 3.65
CA ALA A 160 8.73 8.34 4.95
C ALA A 160 8.84 6.93 5.54
N HIS A 161 9.71 6.74 6.52
CA HIS A 161 9.83 5.48 7.24
C HIS A 161 9.05 5.54 8.56
N ASN A 162 7.91 4.84 8.64
CA ASN A 162 6.86 5.04 9.63
C ASN A 162 6.02 6.31 9.36
N ALA A 163 5.63 6.47 8.10
CA ALA A 163 4.98 7.65 7.54
C ALA A 163 3.75 8.17 8.31
N ALA A 164 3.13 7.37 9.17
CA ALA A 164 2.05 7.83 10.03
C ALA A 164 2.52 8.86 11.06
N PHE A 165 3.74 8.73 11.53
CA PHE A 165 4.36 9.68 12.44
C PHE A 165 4.62 11.01 11.72
N ASP A 166 5.48 10.99 10.70
CA ASP A 166 5.89 12.19 9.97
C ASP A 166 4.72 12.92 9.32
N SER A 167 3.79 12.17 8.72
CA SER A 167 2.60 12.78 8.12
C SER A 167 1.67 13.44 9.14
N ALA A 168 1.65 12.99 10.40
CA ALA A 168 0.87 13.63 11.46
C ALA A 168 1.48 14.98 11.86
N PHE A 169 2.79 15.02 12.09
CA PHE A 169 3.52 16.25 12.40
C PHE A 169 3.47 17.26 11.26
N LEU A 170 3.76 16.82 10.03
CA LEU A 170 3.70 17.70 8.85
C LEU A 170 2.29 18.29 8.66
N LYS A 171 1.23 17.49 8.80
CA LYS A 171 -0.15 17.98 8.71
C LYS A 171 -0.50 18.95 9.86
N ALA A 172 0.02 18.73 11.06
CA ALA A 172 -0.19 19.63 12.19
C ALA A 172 0.53 20.97 11.94
N ALA A 173 1.79 20.96 11.49
CA ALA A 173 2.53 22.16 11.14
C ALA A 173 1.84 22.95 10.01
N LEU A 174 1.41 22.27 8.94
CA LEU A 174 0.67 22.92 7.85
C LEU A 174 -0.63 23.59 8.32
N ARG A 175 -1.38 22.95 9.24
CA ARG A 175 -2.59 23.57 9.83
C ARG A 175 -2.25 24.83 10.63
N ARG A 176 -1.16 24.80 11.42
CA ARG A 176 -0.70 25.98 12.17
C ARG A 176 -0.28 27.12 11.25
N CYS A 177 0.25 26.77 10.06
CA CYS A 177 0.63 27.74 9.03
C CYS A 177 -0.54 28.10 8.08
N GLU A 178 -1.78 27.70 8.40
CA GLU A 178 -2.99 27.93 7.60
C GLU A 178 -2.90 27.40 6.14
N MET A 179 -2.07 26.38 5.93
CA MET A 179 -1.88 25.74 4.63
C MET A 179 -2.75 24.47 4.49
N THR A 180 -3.51 24.37 3.41
CA THR A 180 -4.32 23.18 3.10
C THR A 180 -3.75 22.45 1.88
N LEU A 181 -3.32 21.20 2.07
CA LEU A 181 -2.64 20.44 1.03
C LEU A 181 -3.26 19.04 0.86
N ARG A 182 -3.26 18.53 -0.38
CA ARG A 182 -3.71 17.18 -0.74
C ARG A 182 -2.51 16.30 -1.07
N MET A 183 -1.80 15.86 -0.05
CA MET A 183 -0.61 15.04 -0.23
C MET A 183 -0.94 13.55 -0.19
N LYS A 184 -0.21 12.78 -0.99
CA LYS A 184 -0.18 11.32 -0.92
C LYS A 184 1.07 10.89 -0.18
N PHE A 185 0.94 9.88 0.66
CA PHE A 185 2.05 9.34 1.43
C PHE A 185 2.21 7.85 1.18
N VAL A 186 3.46 7.39 1.18
CA VAL A 186 3.85 5.99 1.17
C VAL A 186 4.75 5.70 2.36
N ASP A 187 4.54 4.56 2.99
CA ASP A 187 5.30 4.10 4.14
C ASP A 187 6.29 3.00 3.77
N THR A 188 7.59 3.28 3.90
CA THR A 188 8.66 2.31 3.63
C THR A 188 8.75 1.24 4.72
N LEU A 189 8.34 1.52 5.96
CA LEU A 189 8.31 0.52 7.04
C LEU A 189 7.38 -0.64 6.67
N THR A 190 6.14 -0.37 6.30
CA THR A 190 5.19 -1.41 5.92
C THR A 190 5.59 -2.10 4.62
N PHE A 191 6.22 -1.38 3.70
CA PHE A 191 6.71 -1.97 2.45
C PHE A 191 7.90 -2.90 2.70
N SER A 192 8.87 -2.49 3.54
CA SER A 192 10.00 -3.34 3.92
C SER A 192 9.56 -4.60 4.67
N GLN A 193 8.59 -4.48 5.59
CA GLN A 193 8.01 -5.64 6.30
C GLN A 193 7.46 -6.71 5.36
N ARG A 194 6.94 -6.30 4.21
CA ARG A 194 6.39 -7.21 3.20
C ARG A 194 7.46 -7.81 2.32
N ARG A 195 8.48 -7.03 1.99
CA ARG A 195 9.52 -7.44 1.04
C ARG A 195 10.66 -8.20 1.69
N LEU A 196 10.92 -7.94 2.96
CA LEU A 196 12.01 -8.51 3.76
C LEU A 196 11.46 -9.14 5.07
N PRO A 197 10.53 -10.11 5.00
CA PRO A 197 9.80 -10.61 6.16
C PRO A 197 10.68 -11.36 7.17
N THR A 198 11.91 -11.69 6.81
CA THR A 198 12.86 -12.45 7.64
C THR A 198 13.76 -11.56 8.49
N LEU A 199 13.69 -10.23 8.35
CA LEU A 199 14.48 -9.34 9.18
C LEU A 199 14.02 -9.38 10.65
N GLU A 200 14.98 -9.33 11.54
CA GLU A 200 14.72 -9.29 13.00
C GLU A 200 13.85 -8.10 13.42
N ASN A 201 14.07 -6.96 12.78
CA ASN A 201 13.23 -5.76 12.91
C ASN A 201 13.30 -4.95 11.60
N HIS A 202 12.44 -3.93 11.48
CA HIS A 202 12.36 -3.09 10.28
C HIS A 202 12.62 -1.62 10.63
N LYS A 203 13.53 -1.34 11.54
CA LYS A 203 14.06 0.01 11.71
C LYS A 203 14.81 0.43 10.45
N LEU A 204 14.82 1.72 10.14
CA LEU A 204 15.44 2.23 8.91
C LEU A 204 16.89 1.72 8.74
N GLN A 205 17.69 1.78 9.80
CA GLN A 205 19.07 1.32 9.82
C GLN A 205 19.20 -0.20 9.51
N THR A 206 18.31 -1.02 10.08
CA THR A 206 18.32 -2.47 9.83
C THR A 206 17.96 -2.78 8.40
N VAL A 207 16.95 -2.09 7.84
CA VAL A 207 16.53 -2.26 6.45
C VAL A 207 17.62 -1.76 5.49
N ALA A 208 18.20 -0.59 5.77
CA ALA A 208 19.30 -0.03 4.97
C ALA A 208 20.50 -0.98 4.91
N SER A 209 20.94 -1.50 6.08
CA SER A 209 22.03 -2.47 6.17
C SER A 209 21.74 -3.75 5.38
N ALA A 210 20.52 -4.28 5.45
CA ALA A 210 20.13 -5.48 4.70
C ALA A 210 20.07 -5.27 3.18
N LEU A 211 19.98 -4.02 2.76
CA LEU A 211 19.97 -3.61 1.35
C LEU A 211 21.34 -3.05 0.88
N ASP A 212 22.40 -3.14 1.69
CA ASP A 212 23.72 -2.54 1.39
C ASP A 212 23.63 -1.04 1.09
N ILE A 213 22.76 -0.31 1.81
CA ILE A 213 22.65 1.15 1.74
C ILE A 213 23.48 1.73 2.88
N GLN A 214 24.39 2.67 2.54
CA GLN A 214 25.25 3.33 3.53
C GLN A 214 24.50 4.45 4.21
N GLN A 215 24.52 4.50 5.53
CA GLN A 215 24.01 5.59 6.33
C GLN A 215 25.18 6.30 7.03
N GLN A 216 25.26 7.62 6.93
CA GLN A 216 26.37 8.40 7.48
C GLN A 216 26.09 8.87 8.90
N GLN A 217 24.91 9.45 9.12
CA GLN A 217 24.48 10.01 10.41
C GLN A 217 23.01 9.68 10.72
N ALA A 218 22.80 8.53 11.37
CA ALA A 218 21.45 8.19 11.85
C ALA A 218 20.92 9.25 12.83
N HIS A 219 19.61 9.47 12.80
CA HIS A 219 18.89 10.49 13.59
C HIS A 219 19.29 11.94 13.21
N ARG A 220 19.57 12.15 11.92
CA ARG A 220 19.59 13.44 11.26
C ARG A 220 18.63 13.33 10.08
N ALA A 221 17.66 14.23 10.03
CA ALA A 221 16.56 14.14 9.07
C ALA A 221 17.05 14.12 7.61
N GLU A 222 18.16 14.78 7.27
CA GLU A 222 18.73 14.76 5.92
C GLU A 222 19.21 13.38 5.50
N ASP A 223 19.99 12.70 6.37
CA ASP A 223 20.53 11.37 6.08
C ASP A 223 19.39 10.32 6.12
N ASP A 224 18.47 10.42 7.09
CA ASP A 224 17.34 9.51 7.22
C ASP A 224 16.36 9.66 6.04
N ALA A 225 16.08 10.86 5.53
CA ALA A 225 15.31 11.09 4.31
C ALA A 225 15.98 10.48 3.08
N HIS A 226 17.30 10.65 2.94
CA HIS A 226 18.07 10.07 1.84
C HIS A 226 18.01 8.53 1.86
N VAL A 227 18.33 7.94 3.00
CA VAL A 227 18.30 6.47 3.20
C VAL A 227 16.89 5.91 3.02
N CYS A 228 15.86 6.60 3.52
CA CYS A 228 14.47 6.21 3.31
C CYS A 228 14.10 6.14 1.81
N GLY A 229 14.55 7.14 1.04
CA GLY A 229 14.35 7.17 -0.40
C GLY A 229 15.06 6.06 -1.15
N GLU A 230 16.33 5.76 -0.79
CA GLU A 230 17.09 4.66 -1.37
C GLU A 230 16.49 3.30 -1.04
N VAL A 231 15.98 3.11 0.19
CA VAL A 231 15.23 1.91 0.60
C VAL A 231 14.01 1.71 -0.30
N LEU A 232 13.20 2.76 -0.49
CA LEU A 232 12.06 2.65 -1.41
C LEU A 232 12.52 2.33 -2.83
N ALA A 233 13.50 3.05 -3.36
CA ALA A 233 14.00 2.90 -4.73
C ALA A 233 14.45 1.46 -5.02
N LYS A 234 15.23 0.88 -4.10
CA LYS A 234 15.78 -0.48 -4.23
C LYS A 234 14.68 -1.54 -4.15
N LEU A 235 13.83 -1.48 -3.12
CA LEU A 235 12.71 -2.43 -2.95
C LEU A 235 11.67 -2.31 -4.07
N LEU A 236 11.41 -1.09 -4.56
CA LEU A 236 10.48 -0.84 -5.66
C LEU A 236 11.00 -1.39 -6.98
N THR A 237 12.27 -1.14 -7.28
CA THR A 237 12.90 -1.65 -8.51
C THR A 237 12.85 -3.17 -8.56
N ASP A 238 13.22 -3.85 -7.47
CA ASP A 238 13.19 -5.30 -7.37
C ASP A 238 11.75 -5.85 -7.49
N TRP A 239 10.79 -5.18 -6.86
CA TRP A 239 9.39 -5.59 -6.93
C TRP A 239 8.85 -5.44 -8.35
N LEU A 240 9.03 -4.29 -8.99
CA LEU A 240 8.54 -4.04 -10.35
C LEU A 240 9.22 -4.96 -11.38
N ALA A 241 10.51 -5.25 -11.24
CA ALA A 241 11.19 -6.22 -12.07
C ALA A 241 10.56 -7.62 -11.94
N THR A 242 10.26 -8.03 -10.71
CA THR A 242 9.57 -9.30 -10.44
C THR A 242 8.18 -9.33 -11.08
N GLU A 243 7.37 -8.28 -10.93
CA GLU A 243 6.03 -8.21 -11.50
C GLU A 243 6.05 -8.18 -13.04
N ARG A 244 7.02 -7.45 -13.64
CA ARG A 244 7.24 -7.47 -15.10
C ARG A 244 7.61 -8.85 -15.60
N ALA A 245 8.54 -9.53 -14.93
CA ALA A 245 8.94 -10.89 -15.31
C ALA A 245 7.75 -11.88 -15.24
N LYS A 246 6.89 -11.76 -14.23
CA LYS A 246 5.66 -12.56 -14.14
C LYS A 246 4.71 -12.30 -15.30
N PHE A 247 4.51 -11.04 -15.67
CA PHE A 247 3.66 -10.66 -16.80
C PHE A 247 4.25 -11.14 -18.11
N GLU A 248 5.56 -11.02 -18.32
CA GLU A 248 6.28 -11.48 -19.50
C GLU A 248 6.26 -13.02 -19.67
N ALA A 249 6.18 -13.74 -18.54
CA ALA A 249 6.06 -15.19 -18.53
C ALA A 249 4.66 -15.70 -18.93
N LEU A 250 3.65 -14.82 -18.99
CA LEU A 250 2.31 -15.17 -19.49
C LEU A 250 2.35 -15.42 -21.00
N LEU A 251 1.43 -16.25 -21.50
CA LEU A 251 1.22 -16.39 -22.95
C LEU A 251 0.75 -15.05 -23.56
N PRO A 252 1.07 -14.79 -24.84
CA PRO A 252 0.65 -13.54 -25.51
C PRO A 252 -0.85 -13.26 -25.39
N GLU A 253 -1.68 -14.28 -25.47
CA GLU A 253 -3.14 -14.19 -25.37
C GLU A 253 -3.58 -13.84 -23.94
N GLU A 254 -2.87 -14.36 -22.92
CA GLU A 254 -3.11 -14.00 -21.52
C GLU A 254 -2.68 -12.56 -21.24
N GLN A 255 -1.54 -12.13 -21.77
CA GLN A 255 -1.08 -10.73 -21.68
C GLN A 255 -2.09 -9.79 -22.32
N ALA A 256 -2.57 -10.10 -23.53
CA ALA A 256 -3.58 -9.32 -24.22
C ALA A 256 -4.86 -9.20 -23.40
N MET A 257 -5.33 -10.32 -22.82
CA MET A 257 -6.51 -10.33 -21.96
C MET A 257 -6.31 -9.53 -20.68
N CYS A 258 -5.19 -9.65 -19.99
CA CYS A 258 -4.86 -8.82 -18.81
C CYS A 258 -4.91 -7.32 -19.12
N LEU A 259 -4.28 -6.91 -20.23
CA LEU A 259 -4.27 -5.51 -20.68
C LEU A 259 -5.66 -5.01 -21.06
N TRP A 260 -6.46 -5.85 -21.73
CA TRP A 260 -7.81 -5.49 -22.11
C TRP A 260 -8.71 -5.32 -20.88
N VAL A 261 -8.67 -6.23 -19.91
CA VAL A 261 -9.41 -6.11 -18.63
C VAL A 261 -8.97 -4.87 -17.87
N TYR A 262 -7.66 -4.62 -17.74
CA TYR A 262 -7.15 -3.43 -17.06
C TYR A 262 -7.69 -2.15 -17.70
N ARG A 263 -7.62 -2.04 -19.04
CA ARG A 263 -8.14 -0.88 -19.78
C ARG A 263 -9.64 -0.72 -19.61
N THR A 264 -10.39 -1.82 -19.63
CA THR A 264 -11.85 -1.85 -19.39
C THR A 264 -12.18 -1.28 -18.02
N LEU A 265 -11.54 -1.79 -16.95
CA LEU A 265 -11.76 -1.33 -15.60
C LEU A 265 -11.41 0.16 -15.42
N LYS A 266 -10.33 0.61 -16.03
CA LYS A 266 -9.93 2.04 -16.02
C LYS A 266 -10.94 2.93 -16.73
N ARG A 267 -11.42 2.55 -17.94
CA ARG A 267 -12.45 3.28 -18.68
C ARG A 267 -13.74 3.37 -17.88
N GLN A 268 -14.11 2.30 -17.16
CA GLN A 268 -15.30 2.21 -16.31
C GLN A 268 -15.10 2.84 -14.91
N ARG A 269 -13.99 3.56 -14.70
CA ARG A 269 -13.64 4.27 -13.45
C ARG A 269 -13.63 3.36 -12.22
N CYS A 270 -13.23 2.10 -12.38
CA CYS A 270 -12.98 1.20 -11.27
C CYS A 270 -11.68 1.54 -10.56
N ASN A 271 -11.63 1.31 -9.24
CA ASN A 271 -10.37 1.34 -8.52
C ASN A 271 -9.56 0.07 -8.85
N VAL A 272 -8.41 0.23 -9.47
CA VAL A 272 -7.52 -0.87 -9.88
C VAL A 272 -6.33 -1.06 -8.95
N ASP A 273 -6.27 -0.38 -7.79
CA ASP A 273 -5.15 -0.46 -6.86
C ASP A 273 -4.94 -1.86 -6.26
N HIS A 274 -6.00 -2.68 -6.26
CA HIS A 274 -5.97 -4.06 -5.79
C HIS A 274 -6.29 -5.08 -6.89
N LEU A 275 -6.24 -4.63 -8.16
CA LEU A 275 -6.38 -5.55 -9.29
C LEU A 275 -5.17 -6.48 -9.35
N SER A 276 -5.44 -7.77 -9.46
CA SER A 276 -4.42 -8.77 -9.73
C SER A 276 -4.95 -9.83 -10.69
N PHE A 277 -4.03 -10.49 -11.38
CA PHE A 277 -4.33 -11.59 -12.28
C PHE A 277 -3.64 -12.85 -11.80
N SER A 278 -4.36 -13.96 -11.83
CA SER A 278 -3.85 -15.25 -11.38
C SER A 278 -3.97 -16.27 -12.50
N PRO A 279 -2.88 -16.57 -13.21
CA PRO A 279 -2.87 -17.62 -14.20
C PRO A 279 -2.84 -18.99 -13.51
N SER A 280 -3.84 -19.81 -13.80
CA SER A 280 -3.91 -21.21 -13.41
C SER A 280 -4.64 -21.99 -14.50
N SER A 281 -5.52 -22.90 -14.16
CA SER A 281 -6.45 -23.47 -15.13
C SER A 281 -7.37 -22.42 -15.77
N TYR A 282 -7.54 -21.27 -15.13
CA TYR A 282 -8.19 -20.06 -15.62
C TYR A 282 -7.27 -18.87 -15.36
N LEU A 283 -7.31 -17.87 -16.23
CA LEU A 283 -6.87 -16.52 -15.90
C LEU A 283 -7.95 -15.90 -15.00
N SER A 284 -7.68 -15.78 -13.71
CA SER A 284 -8.59 -15.15 -12.76
C SER A 284 -8.30 -13.66 -12.65
N VAL A 285 -9.35 -12.84 -12.68
CA VAL A 285 -9.29 -11.41 -12.38
C VAL A 285 -9.76 -11.25 -10.95
N ASN A 286 -8.94 -10.62 -10.12
CA ASN A 286 -9.20 -10.52 -8.68
C ASN A 286 -9.21 -9.07 -8.20
N TYR A 287 -10.07 -8.79 -7.21
CA TYR A 287 -9.95 -7.69 -6.26
C TYR A 287 -9.89 -8.33 -4.87
N TRP A 288 -8.68 -8.65 -4.36
CA TRP A 288 -8.46 -9.50 -3.18
C TRP A 288 -9.09 -10.90 -3.32
N HIS A 289 -10.36 -10.96 -3.70
CA HIS A 289 -11.08 -12.17 -4.02
C HIS A 289 -11.29 -12.27 -5.52
N ARG A 290 -11.51 -13.50 -5.99
CA ARG A 290 -11.77 -13.77 -7.40
C ARG A 290 -13.08 -13.11 -7.83
N ALA A 291 -13.00 -12.23 -8.82
CA ALA A 291 -14.15 -11.59 -9.42
C ALA A 291 -14.58 -12.31 -10.72
N ILE A 292 -13.64 -12.60 -11.62
CA ILE A 292 -13.95 -13.12 -12.97
C ILE A 292 -12.98 -14.27 -13.28
N ARG A 293 -13.45 -15.24 -14.09
CA ARG A 293 -12.67 -16.36 -14.58
C ARG A 293 -12.70 -16.42 -16.10
N ILE A 294 -11.53 -16.49 -16.73
CA ILE A 294 -11.35 -16.50 -18.17
C ILE A 294 -10.50 -17.72 -18.54
N LYS A 295 -10.99 -18.60 -19.39
CA LYS A 295 -10.26 -19.76 -19.88
C LYS A 295 -9.55 -19.40 -21.17
N VAL A 296 -8.36 -18.82 -21.09
CA VAL A 296 -7.57 -18.40 -22.26
C VAL A 296 -6.90 -19.61 -22.92
N ARG A 297 -6.32 -20.50 -22.11
CA ARG A 297 -5.60 -21.72 -22.56
C ARG A 297 -6.54 -22.86 -22.98
N ALA A 298 -7.56 -22.57 -23.72
CA ALA A 298 -8.46 -23.57 -24.25
C ALA A 298 -8.37 -23.59 -25.78
N GLN A 299 -8.67 -24.73 -26.40
CA GLN A 299 -8.79 -24.82 -27.86
C GLN A 299 -9.79 -23.77 -28.41
N LYS A 300 -10.81 -23.47 -27.63
CA LYS A 300 -11.78 -22.40 -27.84
C LYS A 300 -11.87 -21.59 -26.55
N PRO A 301 -11.21 -20.42 -26.46
CA PRO A 301 -11.21 -19.59 -25.28
C PRO A 301 -12.62 -19.13 -24.90
N TYR A 302 -12.87 -18.97 -23.59
CA TYR A 302 -14.16 -18.49 -23.07
C TYR A 302 -14.01 -17.75 -21.75
N ILE A 303 -14.97 -16.87 -21.48
CA ILE A 303 -15.20 -16.23 -20.19
C ILE A 303 -16.44 -16.83 -19.53
N LEU A 304 -16.41 -16.98 -18.21
CA LEU A 304 -17.58 -17.39 -17.42
C LEU A 304 -18.38 -16.16 -17.04
N VAL A 305 -19.61 -16.11 -17.49
CA VAL A 305 -20.56 -15.00 -17.28
C VAL A 305 -21.79 -15.53 -16.55
N ASP A 306 -22.38 -14.73 -15.68
CA ASP A 306 -23.61 -15.09 -14.97
C ASP A 306 -24.73 -15.41 -15.97
N GLU A 307 -25.50 -16.50 -15.76
CA GLU A 307 -26.61 -16.91 -16.65
C GLU A 307 -27.69 -15.83 -16.81
N ALA A 308 -27.82 -14.92 -15.84
CA ALA A 308 -28.78 -13.84 -15.86
C ALA A 308 -28.42 -12.67 -16.79
N VAL A 309 -27.22 -12.71 -17.40
CA VAL A 309 -26.76 -11.64 -18.31
C VAL A 309 -27.48 -11.75 -19.65
N THR A 310 -28.10 -10.68 -20.10
CA THR A 310 -28.68 -10.59 -21.46
C THR A 310 -27.55 -10.57 -22.49
N LEU A 311 -27.55 -11.56 -23.37
CA LEU A 311 -26.56 -11.69 -24.42
C LEU A 311 -27.04 -10.99 -25.69
N PRO A 312 -26.16 -10.32 -26.45
CA PRO A 312 -26.45 -9.87 -27.81
C PRO A 312 -26.71 -11.08 -28.75
N ASP A 313 -27.45 -10.83 -29.84
CA ASP A 313 -27.69 -11.84 -30.85
C ASP A 313 -26.37 -12.32 -31.48
N GLY A 314 -26.28 -13.61 -31.74
CA GLY A 314 -25.13 -14.22 -32.47
C GLY A 314 -23.91 -14.50 -31.58
N ILE A 315 -23.98 -14.27 -30.27
CA ILE A 315 -22.89 -14.65 -29.37
C ILE A 315 -22.81 -16.16 -29.20
N ASP A 316 -21.64 -16.72 -29.46
CA ASP A 316 -21.35 -18.13 -29.29
C ASP A 316 -21.22 -18.51 -27.81
N THR A 317 -22.06 -19.45 -27.39
CA THR A 317 -22.14 -19.82 -25.95
C THR A 317 -22.34 -21.32 -25.76
N ALA A 318 -22.03 -21.78 -24.56
CA ALA A 318 -22.36 -23.12 -24.07
C ALA A 318 -22.68 -23.11 -22.58
N PRO A 319 -23.43 -24.08 -22.07
CA PRO A 319 -23.60 -24.24 -20.62
C PRO A 319 -22.25 -24.43 -19.91
N ALA A 320 -22.15 -23.93 -18.70
CA ALA A 320 -21.01 -24.20 -17.84
C ALA A 320 -20.97 -25.68 -17.45
N THR A 321 -19.77 -26.24 -17.33
CA THR A 321 -19.59 -27.60 -16.83
C THR A 321 -19.51 -27.62 -15.30
N GLN A 322 -19.54 -28.82 -14.73
CA GLN A 322 -19.41 -29.00 -13.29
C GLN A 322 -18.11 -28.34 -12.72
N THR A 323 -17.02 -28.33 -13.48
CA THR A 323 -15.75 -27.70 -13.11
C THR A 323 -15.80 -26.19 -13.18
N ASP A 324 -16.68 -25.61 -13.99
CA ASP A 324 -16.90 -24.16 -14.06
C ASP A 324 -17.73 -23.64 -12.87
N GLY A 325 -18.54 -24.51 -12.27
CA GLY A 325 -19.50 -24.18 -11.22
C GLY A 325 -20.89 -23.83 -11.78
N SER A 326 -21.88 -23.76 -10.90
CA SER A 326 -23.27 -23.44 -11.23
C SER A 326 -23.50 -21.94 -11.40
N GLY A 327 -24.54 -21.55 -12.13
CA GLY A 327 -24.95 -20.15 -12.31
C GLY A 327 -24.14 -19.39 -13.36
N PHE A 328 -23.37 -20.09 -14.20
CA PHE A 328 -22.56 -19.50 -15.26
C PHE A 328 -22.85 -20.12 -16.60
N ILE A 329 -22.61 -19.34 -17.65
CA ILE A 329 -22.49 -19.79 -19.03
C ILE A 329 -21.09 -19.50 -19.55
N ARG A 330 -20.65 -20.28 -20.52
CA ARG A 330 -19.42 -20.04 -21.29
C ARG A 330 -19.74 -19.12 -22.44
N VAL A 331 -19.08 -17.96 -22.51
CA VAL A 331 -19.10 -17.04 -23.64
C VAL A 331 -17.78 -17.20 -24.37
N PHE A 332 -17.79 -17.71 -25.58
CA PHE A 332 -16.62 -17.96 -26.39
C PHE A 332 -16.16 -16.67 -27.07
N PHE A 333 -14.85 -16.58 -27.31
CA PHE A 333 -14.22 -15.45 -28.02
C PHE A 333 -12.94 -15.94 -28.73
N SER A 334 -12.51 -15.21 -29.75
CA SER A 334 -11.23 -15.41 -30.42
C SER A 334 -10.24 -14.31 -30.07
N ALA A 335 -10.75 -13.10 -29.79
CA ALA A 335 -9.96 -11.95 -29.37
C ALA A 335 -10.69 -11.16 -28.26
N PRO A 336 -9.96 -10.50 -27.36
CA PRO A 336 -10.58 -9.73 -26.27
C PRO A 336 -11.56 -8.66 -26.73
N GLU A 337 -11.36 -8.09 -27.92
CA GLU A 337 -12.19 -7.04 -28.51
C GLU A 337 -13.62 -7.53 -28.80
N GLU A 338 -13.83 -8.81 -29.05
CA GLU A 338 -15.16 -9.41 -29.21
C GLU A 338 -16.01 -9.34 -27.95
N LEU A 339 -15.37 -9.08 -26.79
CA LEU A 339 -16.01 -8.95 -25.47
C LEU A 339 -16.33 -7.48 -25.12
N GLU A 340 -16.27 -6.53 -26.04
CA GLU A 340 -16.51 -5.10 -25.73
C GLU A 340 -17.90 -4.84 -25.13
N TRP A 341 -18.91 -5.55 -25.60
CA TRP A 341 -20.27 -5.48 -25.08
C TRP A 341 -20.38 -5.94 -23.60
N LEU A 342 -19.42 -6.75 -23.14
CA LEU A 342 -19.38 -7.29 -21.76
C LEU A 342 -18.67 -6.35 -20.78
N GLN A 343 -18.06 -5.27 -21.22
CA GLN A 343 -17.32 -4.32 -20.35
C GLN A 343 -18.14 -3.82 -19.15
N PRO A 344 -19.44 -3.45 -19.30
CA PRO A 344 -20.24 -3.02 -18.15
C PRO A 344 -20.40 -4.11 -17.09
N TRP A 345 -20.62 -5.36 -17.51
CA TRP A 345 -20.74 -6.50 -16.59
C TRP A 345 -19.41 -6.79 -15.86
N ILE A 346 -18.28 -6.76 -16.59
CA ILE A 346 -16.95 -6.93 -16.02
C ILE A 346 -16.72 -5.89 -14.92
N ALA A 347 -17.03 -4.62 -15.20
CA ALA A 347 -16.87 -3.54 -14.25
C ALA A 347 -17.82 -3.69 -13.04
N ALA A 348 -19.07 -4.04 -13.26
CA ALA A 348 -20.06 -4.25 -12.21
C ALA A 348 -19.66 -5.41 -11.29
N THR A 349 -19.25 -6.54 -11.87
CA THR A 349 -18.79 -7.72 -11.12
C THR A 349 -17.55 -7.41 -10.30
N TYR A 350 -16.58 -6.69 -10.86
CA TYR A 350 -15.37 -6.27 -10.15
C TYR A 350 -15.71 -5.30 -9.01
N LYS A 351 -16.58 -4.30 -9.22
CA LYS A 351 -17.02 -3.34 -8.19
C LYS A 351 -17.76 -4.05 -7.06
N ARG A 352 -18.66 -4.98 -7.37
CA ARG A 352 -19.39 -5.76 -6.37
C ARG A 352 -18.42 -6.51 -5.45
N VAL A 353 -17.43 -7.21 -5.99
CA VAL A 353 -16.41 -7.91 -5.17
C VAL A 353 -15.59 -6.93 -4.33
N ALA A 354 -15.28 -5.74 -4.86
CA ALA A 354 -14.58 -4.69 -4.12
C ALA A 354 -15.42 -4.17 -2.94
N GLU A 355 -16.72 -3.95 -3.13
CA GLU A 355 -17.67 -3.49 -2.10
C GLU A 355 -17.89 -4.55 -1.03
N GLU A 356 -18.08 -5.82 -1.42
CA GLU A 356 -18.20 -6.96 -0.51
C GLU A 356 -16.95 -7.08 0.37
N THR A 357 -15.76 -6.95 -0.23
CA THR A 357 -14.48 -6.97 0.49
C THR A 357 -14.36 -5.80 1.46
N ALA A 358 -14.70 -4.58 1.02
CA ALA A 358 -14.64 -3.39 1.87
C ALA A 358 -15.62 -3.48 3.06
N THR A 359 -16.81 -4.05 2.84
CA THR A 359 -17.81 -4.27 3.89
C THR A 359 -17.32 -5.28 4.91
N ALA A 360 -16.80 -6.43 4.46
CA ALA A 360 -16.24 -7.45 5.34
C ALA A 360 -15.09 -6.89 6.20
N TRP A 361 -14.25 -6.02 5.64
CA TRP A 361 -13.18 -5.37 6.40
C TRP A 361 -13.69 -4.37 7.44
N LYS A 362 -14.73 -3.59 7.12
CA LYS A 362 -15.36 -2.68 8.09
C LYS A 362 -15.96 -3.46 9.26
N GLU A 363 -16.68 -4.54 8.97
CA GLU A 363 -17.27 -5.41 9.99
C GLU A 363 -16.20 -6.07 10.88
N ALA A 364 -15.12 -6.59 10.29
CA ALA A 364 -14.01 -7.15 11.04
C ALA A 364 -13.34 -6.10 11.95
N LYS A 365 -13.19 -4.86 11.47
CA LYS A 365 -12.64 -3.75 12.27
C LYS A 365 -13.59 -3.34 13.40
N MET A 366 -14.91 -3.30 13.16
CA MET A 366 -15.92 -3.00 14.18
C MET A 366 -15.93 -4.07 15.28
N ARG A 367 -15.94 -5.36 14.92
CA ARG A 367 -15.87 -6.47 15.90
C ARG A 367 -14.62 -6.37 16.76
N LYS A 368 -13.47 -6.04 16.18
CA LYS A 368 -12.21 -5.86 16.92
C LYS A 368 -12.28 -4.68 17.90
N ASN A 369 -12.91 -3.58 17.53
CA ASN A 369 -13.08 -2.43 18.42
C ASN A 369 -14.04 -2.74 19.57
N ILE A 370 -15.14 -3.48 19.31
CA ILE A 370 -16.08 -3.94 20.35
C ILE A 370 -15.34 -4.87 21.34
N GLN A 371 -14.63 -5.88 20.85
CA GLN A 371 -13.85 -6.80 21.68
C GLN A 371 -12.82 -6.08 22.55
N ALA A 372 -12.10 -5.12 21.97
CA ALA A 372 -11.12 -4.31 22.72
C ALA A 372 -11.77 -3.45 23.80
N THR A 373 -13.02 -3.00 23.59
CA THR A 373 -13.80 -2.24 24.59
C THR A 373 -14.31 -3.15 25.70
N GLU A 374 -14.80 -4.34 25.36
CA GLU A 374 -15.23 -5.36 26.32
C GLU A 374 -14.06 -5.84 27.19
N ASP A 375 -12.89 -6.14 26.57
CA ASP A 375 -11.68 -6.53 27.30
C ASP A 375 -11.17 -5.41 28.24
N ALA A 376 -11.35 -4.15 27.87
CA ALA A 376 -11.01 -3.01 28.72
C ALA A 376 -11.99 -2.85 29.90
N GLN A 377 -13.28 -3.13 29.69
CA GLN A 377 -14.30 -3.09 30.74
C GLN A 377 -14.12 -4.21 31.74
N VAL A 378 -13.81 -5.43 31.30
CA VAL A 378 -13.54 -6.58 32.19
C VAL A 378 -12.32 -6.31 33.08
N ARG A 379 -11.31 -5.57 32.61
CA ARG A 379 -10.13 -5.19 33.41
C ARG A 379 -10.38 -4.11 34.46
N LEU A 380 -11.46 -3.35 34.33
CA LEU A 380 -11.87 -2.35 35.33
C LEU A 380 -12.67 -2.97 36.50
N PHE A 381 -13.10 -4.22 36.36
CA PHE A 381 -13.88 -4.97 37.38
C PHE A 381 -13.11 -6.13 38.04
N LEU A 382 -11.84 -6.35 37.65
CA LEU A 382 -10.91 -7.28 38.32
C LEU A 382 -9.74 -6.49 38.94
#